data_66f978c31687c1973476f809a603ecd3
#
_entry.id   66f978c31687c1973476f809a603ecd3
#
_cell.length_a   1.000
_cell.length_b   1.000
_cell.length_c   1.000
_cell.angle_alpha   90.00
_cell.angle_beta   90.00
_cell.angle_gamma   90.00
#
_symmetry.space_group_name_H-M   'P 1'
#
loop_
_entity.id
_entity.type
_entity.pdbx_description
1 polymer ?
#
loop_
_entity_poly.entity_id
_entity_poly.type
_entity_poly.pdbx_seq_one_letter_code
_entity_poly.pdbx_strand_id
1 'polypeptide(L)'
;MLMRKSLAILLLLAGAASAQEKRYVVIDQDAAGPGGTDMMSILVLLQSPMVAPLGITVVAGDGWRDEEVAHTLRLLELIGRADIPVVPGAAFPLVRTQLWTKLWEKQFGKVTYQGAWTRRDSSHGPFEVPPLKEGNPHTKPLDEDAAHFLARMVRKYPHQVTVYAGGPMTNLALALSLDPQFAELSKGLVFMGGSLSPRTNDPEYANNPRREFNLWFDPEAAHIVLRAHWPSIVCTTVDVSVKTQLSQAMFDQIAKSQAPAAQYIARYSTPARSYLWDELAAAAWLDPSLITGEKLVYMDMNLDRGAGYGDTLTWSESTKPALAAQLVHAQMDVDMPKFGAMFVRLMTAR
;
A
#
# COMPACT_ATOMS: atom_id res chain seq x y z
N MET A 1 30.34 -72.04 18.41
CA MET A 1 29.47 -71.65 17.30
C MET A 1 28.62 -70.49 17.79
N LEU A 2 29.11 -69.24 17.67
CA LEU A 2 28.48 -68.01 18.18
C LEU A 2 27.76 -67.33 17.03
N MET A 3 26.43 -67.29 17.10
CA MET A 3 25.61 -66.50 16.19
C MET A 3 25.63 -65.01 16.63
N ARG A 4 26.20 -64.11 15.81
CA ARG A 4 26.08 -62.66 15.96
C ARG A 4 24.74 -62.21 15.39
N LYS A 5 23.86 -61.66 16.23
CA LYS A 5 22.65 -60.96 15.83
C LYS A 5 23.01 -59.52 15.52
N SER A 6 22.95 -59.13 14.25
CA SER A 6 23.07 -57.73 13.81
C SER A 6 21.75 -57.01 14.00
N LEU A 7 21.75 -56.02 14.86
CA LEU A 7 20.61 -55.13 15.10
C LEU A 7 20.71 -53.94 14.12
N ALA A 8 19.86 -53.90 13.11
CA ALA A 8 19.77 -52.77 12.17
C ALA A 8 18.91 -51.70 12.82
N ILE A 9 19.52 -50.57 13.22
CA ILE A 9 18.84 -49.40 13.68
C ILE A 9 18.41 -48.56 12.45
N LEU A 10 17.12 -48.57 12.16
CA LEU A 10 16.51 -47.72 11.13
C LEU A 10 16.34 -46.30 11.72
N LEU A 11 17.22 -45.37 11.35
CA LEU A 11 17.04 -43.94 11.66
C LEU A 11 15.96 -43.36 10.74
N LEU A 12 14.78 -43.16 11.27
CA LEU A 12 13.73 -42.34 10.67
C LEU A 12 14.14 -40.86 10.80
N LEU A 13 14.72 -40.31 9.75
CA LEU A 13 14.84 -38.86 9.57
C LEU A 13 13.46 -38.30 9.28
N ALA A 14 12.74 -37.92 10.33
CA ALA A 14 11.56 -37.06 10.21
C ALA A 14 12.08 -35.68 9.77
N GLY A 15 11.99 -35.38 8.49
CA GLY A 15 12.18 -34.03 7.95
C GLY A 15 11.11 -33.14 8.55
N ALA A 16 11.45 -32.38 9.58
CA ALA A 16 10.62 -31.28 10.03
C ALA A 16 10.58 -30.26 8.89
N ALA A 17 9.50 -30.26 8.10
CA ALA A 17 9.19 -29.14 7.24
C ALA A 17 9.06 -27.92 8.17
N SER A 18 10.09 -27.06 8.17
CA SER A 18 10.03 -25.77 8.85
C SER A 18 8.84 -25.03 8.27
N ALA A 19 7.76 -24.93 9.04
CA ALA A 19 6.65 -24.06 8.68
C ALA A 19 7.24 -22.66 8.57
N GLN A 20 7.27 -22.11 7.37
CA GLN A 20 7.77 -20.77 7.13
C GLN A 20 6.98 -19.80 8.00
N GLU A 21 7.67 -19.09 8.90
CA GLU A 21 7.04 -18.16 9.83
C GLU A 21 6.32 -17.06 9.05
N LYS A 22 5.03 -16.87 9.34
CA LYS A 22 4.20 -15.87 8.66
C LYS A 22 4.62 -14.47 9.09
N ARG A 23 4.62 -13.54 8.12
CA ARG A 23 4.98 -12.14 8.32
C ARG A 23 3.72 -11.33 8.68
N TYR A 24 3.71 -10.73 9.87
CA TYR A 24 2.61 -9.86 10.26
C TYR A 24 2.62 -8.54 9.48
N VAL A 25 1.44 -8.13 9.01
CA VAL A 25 1.23 -6.86 8.34
C VAL A 25 -0.10 -6.22 8.75
N VAL A 26 -0.10 -4.91 8.94
CA VAL A 26 -1.31 -4.08 8.85
C VAL A 26 -1.27 -3.37 7.51
N ILE A 27 -2.38 -3.42 6.78
CA ILE A 27 -2.52 -2.82 5.46
C ILE A 27 -3.30 -1.51 5.65
N ASP A 28 -2.65 -0.38 5.40
CA ASP A 28 -3.30 0.94 5.37
C ASP A 28 -3.48 1.37 3.91
N GLN A 29 -4.72 1.62 3.49
CA GLN A 29 -5.06 1.81 2.08
C GLN A 29 -6.22 2.78 1.88
N ASP A 30 -6.19 3.54 0.79
CA ASP A 30 -7.31 4.31 0.26
C ASP A 30 -8.00 3.50 -0.85
N ALA A 31 -8.72 2.47 -0.41
CA ALA A 31 -9.16 1.34 -1.21
C ALA A 31 -10.36 1.69 -2.12
N ALA A 32 -10.15 2.58 -3.08
CA ALA A 32 -11.18 2.96 -4.05
C ALA A 32 -11.49 1.81 -5.02
N GLY A 33 -12.65 1.20 -4.83
CA GLY A 33 -13.15 0.06 -5.60
C GLY A 33 -14.22 0.39 -6.64
N PRO A 34 -14.82 -0.64 -7.25
CA PRO A 34 -14.28 -1.99 -7.30
C PRO A 34 -13.16 -2.12 -8.34
N GLY A 35 -12.21 -3.03 -8.10
CA GLY A 35 -11.02 -3.18 -8.92
C GLY A 35 -10.01 -2.04 -8.68
N GLY A 36 -9.05 -1.87 -9.58
CA GLY A 36 -8.01 -0.86 -9.42
C GLY A 36 -6.82 -1.33 -8.61
N THR A 37 -5.80 -0.47 -8.56
CA THR A 37 -4.50 -0.75 -7.95
C THR A 37 -4.61 -1.02 -6.45
N ASP A 38 -5.39 -0.19 -5.74
CA ASP A 38 -5.57 -0.29 -4.30
C ASP A 38 -6.13 -1.66 -3.89
N MET A 39 -7.21 -2.09 -4.55
CA MET A 39 -7.83 -3.39 -4.31
C MET A 39 -6.93 -4.55 -4.71
N MET A 40 -6.19 -4.44 -5.81
CA MET A 40 -5.29 -5.50 -6.27
C MET A 40 -4.06 -5.63 -5.37
N SER A 41 -3.57 -4.56 -4.73
CA SER A 41 -2.50 -4.63 -3.74
C SER A 41 -2.91 -5.40 -2.49
N ILE A 42 -4.13 -5.17 -2.01
CA ILE A 42 -4.72 -5.97 -0.91
C ILE A 42 -4.73 -7.44 -1.31
N LEU A 43 -5.18 -7.77 -2.54
CA LEU A 43 -5.17 -9.15 -3.03
C LEU A 43 -3.76 -9.74 -3.09
N VAL A 44 -2.74 -8.99 -3.53
CA VAL A 44 -1.33 -9.45 -3.55
C VAL A 44 -0.89 -9.91 -2.16
N LEU A 45 -1.21 -9.13 -1.13
CA LEU A 45 -0.85 -9.48 0.25
C LEU A 45 -1.66 -10.66 0.77
N LEU A 46 -2.98 -10.69 0.54
CA LEU A 46 -3.86 -11.71 1.10
C LEU A 46 -3.72 -13.08 0.42
N GLN A 47 -3.33 -13.12 -0.85
CA GLN A 47 -3.12 -14.37 -1.59
C GLN A 47 -1.74 -15.00 -1.31
N SER A 48 -0.86 -14.30 -0.60
CA SER A 48 0.43 -14.87 -0.23
C SER A 48 0.34 -15.72 1.04
N PRO A 49 0.76 -17.00 0.99
CA PRO A 49 0.75 -17.88 2.17
C PRO A 49 1.75 -17.43 3.27
N MET A 50 2.69 -16.54 2.93
CA MET A 50 3.68 -16.00 3.86
C MET A 50 3.13 -14.86 4.73
N VAL A 51 1.93 -14.36 4.44
CA VAL A 51 1.36 -13.20 5.12
C VAL A 51 0.37 -13.60 6.20
N ALA A 52 0.47 -12.94 7.34
CA ALA A 52 -0.54 -12.92 8.39
C ALA A 52 -1.10 -11.50 8.51
N PRO A 53 -2.16 -11.17 7.79
CA PRO A 53 -2.77 -9.85 7.87
C PRO A 53 -3.43 -9.69 9.24
N LEU A 54 -3.12 -8.60 9.94
CA LEU A 54 -3.70 -8.28 11.25
C LEU A 54 -4.99 -7.47 11.10
N GLY A 55 -5.13 -6.75 9.99
CA GLY A 55 -6.29 -5.96 9.62
C GLY A 55 -5.97 -5.01 8.47
N ILE A 56 -7.02 -4.39 7.94
CA ILE A 56 -6.96 -3.37 6.90
C ILE A 56 -7.52 -2.07 7.49
N THR A 57 -6.68 -1.04 7.60
CA THR A 57 -7.10 0.30 7.96
C THR A 57 -7.36 1.11 6.69
N VAL A 58 -8.43 1.89 6.66
CA VAL A 58 -8.87 2.62 5.47
C VAL A 58 -8.77 4.13 5.72
N VAL A 59 -8.09 4.83 4.83
CA VAL A 59 -7.92 6.29 4.83
C VAL A 59 -8.61 6.88 3.61
N ALA A 60 -9.17 8.09 3.70
CA ALA A 60 -9.66 8.80 2.51
C ALA A 60 -8.48 9.23 1.63
N GLY A 61 -8.60 8.99 0.35
CA GLY A 61 -7.59 9.36 -0.66
C GLY A 61 -8.19 9.29 -2.05
N ASP A 62 -8.07 8.19 -2.73
CA ASP A 62 -8.61 7.92 -4.05
C ASP A 62 -10.13 7.96 -4.07
N GLY A 63 -10.79 7.57 -2.97
CA GLY A 63 -12.21 7.71 -2.71
C GLY A 63 -12.49 8.32 -1.34
N TRP A 64 -13.77 8.37 -0.98
CA TRP A 64 -14.18 8.75 0.36
C TRP A 64 -14.07 7.55 1.30
N ARG A 65 -13.53 7.75 2.51
CA ARG A 65 -13.28 6.69 3.49
C ARG A 65 -14.42 5.70 3.67
N ASP A 66 -15.67 6.17 3.82
CA ASP A 66 -16.81 5.28 4.11
C ASP A 66 -17.18 4.40 2.91
N GLU A 67 -17.06 4.94 1.69
CA GLU A 67 -17.19 4.19 0.45
C GLU A 67 -16.07 3.15 0.32
N GLU A 68 -14.83 3.52 0.58
CA GLU A 68 -13.67 2.63 0.52
C GLU A 68 -13.73 1.51 1.57
N VAL A 69 -14.22 1.81 2.78
CA VAL A 69 -14.52 0.79 3.80
C VAL A 69 -15.53 -0.22 3.26
N ALA A 70 -16.59 0.25 2.60
CA ALA A 70 -17.61 -0.63 2.04
C ALA A 70 -17.06 -1.49 0.89
N HIS A 71 -16.24 -0.93 0.00
CA HIS A 71 -15.54 -1.68 -1.05
C HIS A 71 -14.60 -2.75 -0.46
N THR A 72 -13.83 -2.40 0.56
CA THR A 72 -12.90 -3.32 1.23
C THR A 72 -13.63 -4.49 1.90
N LEU A 73 -14.69 -4.21 2.65
CA LEU A 73 -15.53 -5.24 3.26
C LEU A 73 -16.11 -6.18 2.18
N ARG A 74 -16.62 -5.59 1.09
CA ARG A 74 -17.20 -6.38 0.00
C ARG A 74 -16.15 -7.21 -0.73
N LEU A 75 -14.97 -6.69 -0.97
CA LEU A 75 -13.85 -7.48 -1.50
C LEU A 75 -13.59 -8.71 -0.64
N LEU A 76 -13.44 -8.52 0.69
CA LEU A 76 -13.17 -9.61 1.63
C LEU A 76 -14.26 -10.66 1.63
N GLU A 77 -15.54 -10.27 1.55
CA GLU A 77 -16.66 -11.22 1.38
C GLU A 77 -16.53 -12.03 0.09
N LEU A 78 -16.23 -11.36 -1.02
CA LEU A 78 -16.15 -12.00 -2.34
C LEU A 78 -15.01 -13.00 -2.46
N ILE A 79 -13.91 -12.79 -1.73
CA ILE A 79 -12.76 -13.70 -1.70
C ILE A 79 -12.77 -14.68 -0.52
N GLY A 80 -13.82 -14.67 0.31
CA GLY A 80 -13.95 -15.56 1.46
C GLY A 80 -13.04 -15.25 2.62
N ARG A 81 -12.64 -13.97 2.81
CA ARG A 81 -11.75 -13.49 3.87
C ARG A 81 -12.42 -12.46 4.79
N ALA A 82 -13.70 -12.61 5.03
CA ALA A 82 -14.45 -11.76 5.98
C ALA A 82 -13.98 -11.90 7.46
N ASP A 83 -13.02 -12.78 7.73
CA ASP A 83 -12.31 -12.92 9.00
C ASP A 83 -11.34 -11.76 9.29
N ILE A 84 -10.91 -11.01 8.27
CA ILE A 84 -9.96 -9.91 8.43
C ILE A 84 -10.71 -8.65 8.83
N PRO A 85 -10.32 -8.00 9.95
CA PRO A 85 -10.97 -6.77 10.37
C PRO A 85 -10.64 -5.61 9.40
N VAL A 86 -11.67 -4.85 9.06
CA VAL A 86 -11.57 -3.58 8.32
C VAL A 86 -11.85 -2.45 9.31
N VAL A 87 -10.98 -1.46 9.37
CA VAL A 87 -10.98 -0.41 10.40
C VAL A 87 -11.05 0.96 9.74
N PRO A 88 -12.12 1.74 9.97
CA PRO A 88 -12.23 3.08 9.45
C PRO A 88 -11.16 4.00 10.03
N GLY A 89 -10.54 4.82 9.18
CA GLY A 89 -9.55 5.79 9.59
C GLY A 89 -9.96 7.24 9.33
N ALA A 90 -9.00 8.06 8.93
CA ALA A 90 -9.22 9.47 8.66
C ALA A 90 -10.11 9.69 7.44
N ALA A 91 -11.14 10.53 7.60
CA ALA A 91 -12.04 10.93 6.51
C ALA A 91 -11.52 12.12 5.70
N PHE A 92 -10.50 12.82 6.19
CA PHE A 92 -9.91 14.00 5.59
C PHE A 92 -8.42 14.07 5.89
N PRO A 93 -7.63 14.75 5.04
CA PRO A 93 -6.24 15.11 5.35
C PRO A 93 -6.16 15.97 6.62
N LEU A 94 -5.00 16.00 7.29
CA LEU A 94 -4.78 16.77 8.51
C LEU A 94 -5.01 18.27 8.32
N VAL A 95 -4.59 18.83 7.19
CA VAL A 95 -4.63 20.29 6.96
C VAL A 95 -5.24 20.66 5.62
N ARG A 96 -4.90 19.96 4.55
CA ARG A 96 -5.37 20.27 3.20
C ARG A 96 -6.88 20.06 3.09
N THR A 97 -7.57 20.96 2.39
CA THR A 97 -8.98 20.82 2.07
C THR A 97 -9.24 21.02 0.59
N GLN A 98 -10.34 20.44 0.08
CA GLN A 98 -10.75 20.62 -1.30
C GLN A 98 -10.94 22.12 -1.66
N LEU A 99 -11.54 22.91 -0.76
CA LEU A 99 -11.75 24.34 -0.99
C LEU A 99 -10.42 25.09 -1.09
N TRP A 100 -9.50 24.82 -0.16
CA TRP A 100 -8.18 25.45 -0.19
C TRP A 100 -7.40 25.05 -1.45
N THR A 101 -7.48 23.78 -1.86
CA THR A 101 -6.85 23.28 -3.09
C THR A 101 -7.38 24.01 -4.34
N LYS A 102 -8.70 24.23 -4.44
CA LYS A 102 -9.27 25.01 -5.54
C LYS A 102 -8.77 26.46 -5.56
N LEU A 103 -8.52 27.07 -4.40
CA LEU A 103 -7.95 28.42 -4.31
C LEU A 103 -6.46 28.41 -4.69
N TRP A 104 -5.70 27.42 -4.24
CA TRP A 104 -4.31 27.21 -4.60
C TRP A 104 -4.14 27.03 -6.12
N GLU A 105 -4.99 26.21 -6.75
CA GLU A 105 -4.99 25.98 -8.20
C GLU A 105 -5.21 27.26 -9.03
N LYS A 106 -6.02 28.22 -8.52
CA LYS A 106 -6.20 29.51 -9.20
C LYS A 106 -4.92 30.34 -9.25
N GLN A 107 -4.03 30.14 -8.29
CA GLN A 107 -2.77 30.89 -8.19
C GLN A 107 -1.60 30.16 -8.84
N PHE A 108 -1.51 28.84 -8.71
CA PHE A 108 -0.33 28.07 -9.04
C PHE A 108 -0.53 27.06 -10.17
N GLY A 109 -1.75 26.88 -10.66
CA GLY A 109 -2.05 25.94 -11.74
C GLY A 109 -2.78 24.68 -11.27
N LYS A 110 -3.34 23.97 -12.25
CA LYS A 110 -4.16 22.78 -12.01
C LYS A 110 -3.35 21.58 -11.57
N VAL A 111 -3.92 20.81 -10.66
CA VAL A 111 -3.45 19.48 -10.29
C VAL A 111 -4.24 18.45 -11.10
N THR A 112 -3.54 17.55 -11.76
CA THR A 112 -4.14 16.59 -12.71
C THR A 112 -5.05 15.60 -12.01
N TYR A 113 -4.64 15.09 -10.85
CA TYR A 113 -5.37 14.12 -10.06
C TYR A 113 -5.48 14.56 -8.60
N GLN A 114 -6.67 14.42 -8.00
CA GLN A 114 -6.96 14.84 -6.64
C GLN A 114 -7.84 13.82 -5.90
N GLY A 115 -7.82 12.55 -6.31
CA GLY A 115 -8.56 11.47 -5.67
C GLY A 115 -10.06 11.75 -5.56
N ALA A 116 -10.63 11.50 -4.38
CA ALA A 116 -12.04 11.69 -4.06
C ALA A 116 -12.61 13.06 -4.46
N TRP A 117 -11.77 14.10 -4.53
CA TRP A 117 -12.22 15.45 -4.85
C TRP A 117 -12.51 15.67 -6.33
N THR A 118 -12.05 14.80 -7.22
CA THR A 118 -12.23 14.94 -8.68
C THR A 118 -12.74 13.68 -9.37
N ARG A 119 -12.77 12.52 -8.72
CA ARG A 119 -13.33 11.30 -9.30
C ARG A 119 -14.84 11.42 -9.48
N ARG A 120 -15.34 10.96 -10.62
CA ARG A 120 -16.78 10.93 -10.93
C ARG A 120 -17.54 10.01 -9.98
N ASP A 121 -16.95 8.86 -9.67
CA ASP A 121 -17.57 7.84 -8.82
C ASP A 121 -17.67 8.31 -7.36
N SER A 122 -16.87 9.29 -6.95
CA SER A 122 -16.89 9.93 -5.62
C SER A 122 -17.57 11.31 -5.61
N SER A 123 -18.51 11.57 -6.54
CA SER A 123 -19.23 12.85 -6.64
C SER A 123 -20.29 13.08 -5.54
N HIS A 124 -20.46 12.13 -4.64
CA HIS A 124 -21.34 12.20 -3.46
C HIS A 124 -20.63 12.82 -2.23
N GLY A 125 -21.34 12.93 -1.12
CA GLY A 125 -20.77 13.45 0.13
C GLY A 125 -19.76 12.49 0.78
N PRO A 126 -18.85 12.99 1.61
CA PRO A 126 -17.75 12.21 2.18
C PRO A 126 -18.18 11.08 3.13
N PHE A 127 -19.41 11.12 3.63
CA PHE A 127 -19.97 10.11 4.54
C PHE A 127 -21.13 9.34 3.90
N GLU A 128 -21.31 9.47 2.59
CA GLU A 128 -22.32 8.77 1.83
C GLU A 128 -21.70 7.55 1.16
N VAL A 129 -22.34 6.40 1.31
CA VAL A 129 -21.95 5.17 0.62
C VAL A 129 -23.00 4.89 -0.46
N PRO A 130 -22.67 5.09 -1.73
CA PRO A 130 -23.59 4.77 -2.82
C PRO A 130 -23.75 3.26 -2.98
N PRO A 131 -24.78 2.80 -3.69
CA PRO A 131 -24.91 1.39 -4.06
C PRO A 131 -23.68 0.93 -4.86
N LEU A 132 -22.93 -0.05 -4.33
CA LEU A 132 -21.70 -0.53 -4.94
C LEU A 132 -22.00 -1.42 -6.17
N LYS A 133 -21.19 -1.31 -7.21
CA LYS A 133 -21.30 -2.14 -8.44
C LYS A 133 -21.14 -3.64 -8.16
N GLU A 134 -20.33 -4.00 -7.18
CA GLU A 134 -20.10 -5.36 -6.70
C GLU A 134 -21.10 -5.84 -5.65
N GLY A 135 -22.07 -4.99 -5.30
CA GLY A 135 -23.03 -5.19 -4.24
C GLY A 135 -22.52 -4.68 -2.88
N ASN A 136 -23.44 -4.22 -2.06
CA ASN A 136 -23.10 -3.71 -0.74
C ASN A 136 -22.63 -4.85 0.19
N PRO A 137 -21.71 -4.57 1.14
CA PRO A 137 -21.26 -5.57 2.11
C PRO A 137 -22.37 -5.91 3.11
N HIS A 138 -22.32 -7.14 3.64
CA HIS A 138 -23.12 -7.60 4.78
C HIS A 138 -22.35 -7.50 6.10
N THR A 139 -21.03 -7.62 6.03
CA THR A 139 -20.12 -7.45 7.17
C THR A 139 -20.00 -5.96 7.54
N LYS A 140 -19.56 -5.73 8.77
CA LYS A 140 -19.39 -4.37 9.30
C LYS A 140 -17.93 -4.10 9.62
N PRO A 141 -17.47 -2.85 9.53
CA PRO A 141 -16.15 -2.48 10.02
C PRO A 141 -16.05 -2.70 11.54
N LEU A 142 -14.80 -2.79 12.01
CA LEU A 142 -14.52 -2.83 13.43
C LEU A 142 -14.94 -1.48 14.08
N ASP A 143 -15.51 -1.55 15.27
CA ASP A 143 -15.87 -0.37 16.06
C ASP A 143 -14.63 0.18 16.81
N GLU A 144 -13.65 0.61 16.04
CA GLU A 144 -12.39 1.20 16.47
C GLU A 144 -11.88 2.09 15.34
N ASP A 145 -11.14 3.15 15.62
CA ASP A 145 -10.47 3.93 14.58
C ASP A 145 -9.08 3.37 14.22
N ALA A 146 -8.63 3.69 13.01
CA ALA A 146 -7.38 3.16 12.47
C ALA A 146 -6.15 3.51 13.31
N ALA A 147 -6.07 4.70 13.89
CA ALA A 147 -4.89 5.14 14.62
C ALA A 147 -4.70 4.34 15.92
N HIS A 148 -5.78 4.10 16.65
CA HIS A 148 -5.76 3.23 17.85
C HIS A 148 -5.48 1.77 17.47
N PHE A 149 -6.09 1.28 16.40
CA PHE A 149 -5.83 -0.08 15.90
C PHE A 149 -4.36 -0.30 15.54
N LEU A 150 -3.76 0.61 14.78
CA LEU A 150 -2.35 0.58 14.37
C LEU A 150 -1.43 0.54 15.61
N ALA A 151 -1.60 1.47 16.55
CA ALA A 151 -0.82 1.53 17.78
C ALA A 151 -0.98 0.25 18.61
N ARG A 152 -2.20 -0.27 18.74
CA ARG A 152 -2.50 -1.50 19.47
C ARG A 152 -1.84 -2.72 18.82
N MET A 153 -1.79 -2.80 17.48
CA MET A 153 -1.19 -3.96 16.80
C MET A 153 0.32 -4.01 17.00
N VAL A 154 1.03 -2.88 16.86
CA VAL A 154 2.49 -2.88 17.08
C VAL A 154 2.86 -3.13 18.53
N ARG A 155 2.04 -2.68 19.49
CA ARG A 155 2.23 -3.00 20.92
C ARG A 155 1.93 -4.46 21.25
N LYS A 156 0.98 -5.08 20.56
CA LYS A 156 0.66 -6.51 20.72
C LYS A 156 1.76 -7.42 20.15
N TYR A 157 2.40 -6.99 19.06
CA TYR A 157 3.45 -7.74 18.38
C TYR A 157 4.68 -6.86 18.12
N PRO A 158 5.40 -6.41 19.17
CA PRO A 158 6.49 -5.46 19.05
C PRO A 158 7.60 -5.99 18.16
N HIS A 159 8.07 -5.13 17.24
CA HIS A 159 9.10 -5.38 16.24
C HIS A 159 8.79 -6.50 15.21
N GLN A 160 7.52 -6.92 15.11
CA GLN A 160 7.10 -7.98 14.20
C GLN A 160 6.18 -7.47 13.09
N VAL A 161 5.46 -6.36 13.31
CA VAL A 161 4.45 -5.84 12.40
C VAL A 161 5.07 -4.92 11.37
N THR A 162 5.00 -5.29 10.09
CA THR A 162 5.22 -4.34 9.00
C THR A 162 3.97 -3.50 8.81
N VAL A 163 4.14 -2.19 8.72
CA VAL A 163 3.07 -1.27 8.30
C VAL A 163 3.21 -1.10 6.79
N TYR A 164 2.22 -1.57 6.05
CA TYR A 164 2.11 -1.33 4.60
C TYR A 164 1.13 -0.18 4.37
N ALA A 165 1.55 0.85 3.64
CA ALA A 165 0.72 2.00 3.30
C ALA A 165 0.67 2.20 1.78
N GLY A 166 -0.52 2.01 1.19
CA GLY A 166 -0.78 2.26 -0.22
C GLY A 166 -1.48 3.60 -0.49
N GLY A 167 -1.98 4.26 0.56
CA GLY A 167 -2.66 5.55 0.47
C GLY A 167 -1.97 6.69 1.23
N PRO A 168 -2.66 7.84 1.38
CA PRO A 168 -2.20 8.97 2.17
C PRO A 168 -1.90 8.58 3.62
N MET A 169 -0.85 9.13 4.20
CA MET A 169 -0.30 8.68 5.50
C MET A 169 -1.05 9.22 6.73
N THR A 170 -2.26 9.72 6.57
CA THR A 170 -3.02 10.40 7.65
C THR A 170 -3.24 9.49 8.86
N ASN A 171 -3.61 8.23 8.65
CA ASN A 171 -3.81 7.26 9.74
C ASN A 171 -2.52 7.03 10.53
N LEU A 172 -1.40 6.92 9.83
CA LEU A 172 -0.08 6.69 10.44
C LEU A 172 0.37 7.90 11.25
N ALA A 173 0.15 9.12 10.74
CA ALA A 173 0.46 10.36 11.46
C ALA A 173 -0.37 10.50 12.74
N LEU A 174 -1.65 10.14 12.68
CA LEU A 174 -2.52 10.10 13.86
C LEU A 174 -2.05 9.03 14.87
N ALA A 175 -1.66 7.84 14.41
CA ALA A 175 -1.11 6.79 15.27
C ALA A 175 0.17 7.25 15.99
N LEU A 176 1.08 7.94 15.28
CA LEU A 176 2.29 8.54 15.84
C LEU A 176 1.98 9.62 16.88
N SER A 177 0.92 10.40 16.66
CA SER A 177 0.49 11.45 17.59
C SER A 177 -0.09 10.85 18.87
N LEU A 178 -0.76 9.71 18.78
CA LEU A 178 -1.30 8.96 19.93
C LEU A 178 -0.22 8.16 20.67
N ASP A 179 0.69 7.57 19.91
CA ASP A 179 1.74 6.70 20.42
C ASP A 179 3.09 7.03 19.76
N PRO A 180 3.94 7.86 20.38
CA PRO A 180 5.24 8.23 19.81
C PRO A 180 6.20 7.04 19.58
N GLN A 181 5.97 5.89 20.20
CA GLN A 181 6.75 4.68 19.99
C GLN A 181 6.21 3.80 18.85
N PHE A 182 5.11 4.19 18.20
CA PHE A 182 4.46 3.40 17.13
C PHE A 182 5.44 2.98 16.04
N ALA A 183 6.23 3.92 15.51
CA ALA A 183 7.22 3.62 14.48
C ALA A 183 8.31 2.68 14.99
N GLU A 184 8.90 2.97 16.14
CA GLU A 184 10.00 2.20 16.73
C GLU A 184 9.59 0.76 17.07
N LEU A 185 8.35 0.57 17.58
CA LEU A 185 7.80 -0.72 17.90
C LEU A 185 7.37 -1.54 16.68
N SER A 186 7.30 -0.93 15.50
CA SER A 186 7.02 -1.67 14.26
C SER A 186 8.25 -2.46 13.79
N LYS A 187 8.07 -3.32 12.80
CA LYS A 187 9.16 -3.94 12.06
C LYS A 187 9.73 -3.00 10.98
N GLY A 188 8.92 -2.07 10.49
CA GLY A 188 9.26 -1.09 9.47
C GLY A 188 8.04 -0.63 8.69
N LEU A 189 8.26 0.39 7.88
CA LEU A 189 7.30 0.97 6.96
C LEU A 189 7.61 0.57 5.52
N VAL A 190 6.61 0.10 4.80
CA VAL A 190 6.63 -0.10 3.35
C VAL A 190 5.50 0.71 2.76
N PHE A 191 5.78 1.58 1.80
CA PHE A 191 4.74 2.41 1.23
C PHE A 191 4.92 2.63 -0.28
N MET A 192 3.79 2.82 -0.97
CA MET A 192 3.76 3.39 -2.31
C MET A 192 3.62 4.91 -2.19
N GLY A 193 4.53 5.65 -2.82
CA GLY A 193 4.45 7.10 -2.81
C GLY A 193 5.76 7.77 -3.21
N GLY A 194 5.70 9.08 -3.29
CA GLY A 194 6.86 9.90 -3.60
C GLY A 194 7.32 9.81 -5.05
N SER A 195 7.85 10.91 -5.52
CA SER A 195 8.32 11.05 -6.91
C SER A 195 9.63 11.81 -6.94
N LEU A 196 10.66 11.17 -7.50
CA LEU A 196 12.01 11.75 -7.52
C LEU A 196 12.31 12.44 -8.86
N SER A 197 12.22 11.68 -9.94
CA SER A 197 12.45 12.17 -11.32
C SER A 197 12.00 11.09 -12.32
N PRO A 198 10.69 10.75 -12.38
CA PRO A 198 10.20 9.67 -13.23
C PRO A 198 10.41 10.00 -14.70
N ARG A 199 10.82 8.99 -15.46
CA ARG A 199 10.93 9.09 -16.93
C ARG A 199 9.64 8.59 -17.55
N THR A 200 8.71 9.49 -17.77
CA THR A 200 7.39 9.19 -18.31
C THR A 200 6.86 10.34 -19.14
N ASN A 201 5.95 10.05 -20.08
CA ASN A 201 5.16 11.05 -20.81
C ASN A 201 3.77 11.25 -20.14
N ASP A 202 3.50 10.63 -19.01
CA ASP A 202 2.27 10.83 -18.28
C ASP A 202 2.17 12.30 -17.86
N PRO A 203 1.08 13.01 -18.23
CA PRO A 203 0.94 14.44 -17.96
C PRO A 203 0.99 14.79 -16.47
N GLU A 204 0.62 13.87 -15.60
CA GLU A 204 0.67 14.07 -14.15
C GLU A 204 2.10 14.29 -13.66
N TYR A 205 3.05 13.49 -14.15
CA TYR A 205 4.43 13.50 -13.69
C TYR A 205 5.39 14.21 -14.63
N ALA A 206 5.09 14.26 -15.93
CA ALA A 206 5.93 14.95 -16.92
C ALA A 206 6.04 16.46 -16.62
N ASN A 207 4.94 17.08 -16.16
CA ASN A 207 4.88 18.51 -15.86
C ASN A 207 5.24 18.85 -14.41
N ASN A 208 5.06 17.92 -13.49
CA ASN A 208 5.46 18.06 -12.08
C ASN A 208 6.05 16.76 -11.53
N PRO A 209 7.34 16.50 -11.80
CA PRO A 209 7.97 15.22 -11.50
C PRO A 209 8.21 14.97 -9.99
N ARG A 210 7.91 15.94 -9.13
CA ARG A 210 8.09 15.83 -7.68
C ARG A 210 6.79 15.59 -6.93
N ARG A 211 5.66 15.70 -7.63
CA ARG A 211 4.33 15.53 -7.04
C ARG A 211 3.86 14.10 -7.24
N GLU A 212 3.48 13.46 -6.14
CA GLU A 212 2.86 12.16 -6.15
C GLU A 212 1.62 12.22 -5.24
N PHE A 213 0.54 11.57 -5.64
CA PHE A 213 -0.79 11.76 -5.06
C PHE A 213 -0.86 11.44 -3.56
N ASN A 214 -0.39 10.27 -3.12
CA ASN A 214 -0.51 9.83 -1.72
C ASN A 214 0.16 10.83 -0.76
N LEU A 215 1.39 11.25 -1.08
CA LEU A 215 2.12 12.21 -0.25
C LEU A 215 1.61 13.64 -0.45
N TRP A 216 1.13 13.99 -1.66
CA TRP A 216 0.56 15.29 -1.94
C TRP A 216 -0.79 15.50 -1.28
N PHE A 217 -1.64 14.46 -1.16
CA PHE A 217 -2.97 14.57 -0.60
C PHE A 217 -2.94 15.00 0.88
N ASP A 218 -1.99 14.48 1.66
CA ASP A 218 -1.73 14.92 3.05
C ASP A 218 -0.22 15.07 3.31
N PRO A 219 0.40 16.18 2.84
CA PRO A 219 1.84 16.37 2.99
C PRO A 219 2.29 16.58 4.44
N GLU A 220 1.42 17.10 5.31
CA GLU A 220 1.69 17.21 6.74
C GLU A 220 1.77 15.83 7.40
N ALA A 221 0.88 14.91 7.05
CA ALA A 221 0.94 13.55 7.54
C ALA A 221 2.20 12.82 7.03
N ALA A 222 2.51 12.95 5.74
CA ALA A 222 3.72 12.37 5.17
C ALA A 222 4.98 12.91 5.83
N HIS A 223 5.05 14.23 6.11
CA HIS A 223 6.14 14.86 6.85
C HIS A 223 6.31 14.26 8.26
N ILE A 224 5.23 14.09 9.00
CA ILE A 224 5.25 13.48 10.35
C ILE A 224 5.78 12.04 10.26
N VAL A 225 5.26 11.25 9.33
CA VAL A 225 5.59 9.83 9.19
C VAL A 225 7.03 9.64 8.74
N LEU A 226 7.51 10.41 7.75
CA LEU A 226 8.88 10.29 7.22
C LEU A 226 9.95 10.73 8.21
N ARG A 227 9.58 11.43 9.28
CA ARG A 227 10.50 11.84 10.36
C ARG A 227 10.46 10.94 11.59
N ALA A 228 9.52 10.02 11.67
CA ALA A 228 9.43 9.09 12.77
C ALA A 228 10.55 8.03 12.72
N HIS A 229 10.96 7.50 13.88
CA HIS A 229 12.06 6.55 13.99
C HIS A 229 11.65 5.13 13.62
N TRP A 230 11.47 4.89 12.33
CA TRP A 230 11.21 3.54 11.81
C TRP A 230 12.49 2.71 11.77
N PRO A 231 12.45 1.41 12.12
CA PRO A 231 13.58 0.51 11.93
C PRO A 231 14.03 0.38 10.47
N SER A 232 13.10 0.52 9.53
CA SER A 232 13.35 0.54 8.08
C SER A 232 12.21 1.25 7.37
N ILE A 233 12.54 2.00 6.31
CA ILE A 233 11.57 2.63 5.41
C ILE A 233 11.87 2.20 3.99
N VAL A 234 10.91 1.55 3.33
CA VAL A 234 10.97 1.17 1.91
C VAL A 234 9.88 1.89 1.15
N CYS A 235 10.26 2.56 0.09
CA CYS A 235 9.38 3.37 -0.74
C CYS A 235 9.35 2.85 -2.18
N THR A 236 8.19 2.44 -2.65
CA THR A 236 7.95 2.18 -4.08
C THR A 236 7.56 3.48 -4.74
N THR A 237 8.49 4.08 -5.48
CA THR A 237 8.33 5.43 -6.05
C THR A 237 7.53 5.43 -7.37
N VAL A 238 7.04 6.60 -7.77
CA VAL A 238 6.51 6.81 -9.14
C VAL A 238 7.54 6.39 -10.19
N ASP A 239 8.84 6.63 -9.94
CA ASP A 239 9.93 6.34 -10.89
C ASP A 239 9.99 4.88 -11.31
N VAL A 240 9.66 3.95 -10.43
CA VAL A 240 9.58 2.51 -10.76
C VAL A 240 8.18 2.13 -11.22
N SER A 241 7.15 2.66 -10.60
CA SER A 241 5.76 2.25 -10.85
C SER A 241 5.28 2.57 -12.28
N VAL A 242 5.71 3.69 -12.87
CA VAL A 242 5.40 4.05 -14.28
C VAL A 242 5.98 3.08 -15.31
N LYS A 243 6.79 2.12 -14.89
CA LYS A 243 7.30 1.02 -15.73
C LYS A 243 6.37 -0.19 -15.72
N THR A 244 5.37 -0.22 -14.85
CA THR A 244 4.47 -1.35 -14.63
C THR A 244 3.12 -1.11 -15.29
N GLN A 245 2.50 -2.15 -15.80
CA GLN A 245 1.11 -2.11 -16.29
C GLN A 245 0.47 -3.49 -16.21
N LEU A 246 -0.82 -3.54 -15.92
CA LEU A 246 -1.61 -4.75 -16.13
C LEU A 246 -1.78 -4.97 -17.62
N SER A 247 -0.90 -5.77 -18.22
CA SER A 247 -0.97 -6.05 -19.65
C SER A 247 -2.20 -6.91 -19.99
N GLN A 248 -2.67 -6.81 -21.26
CA GLN A 248 -3.76 -7.66 -21.74
C GLN A 248 -3.44 -9.16 -21.54
N ALA A 249 -2.20 -9.56 -21.79
CA ALA A 249 -1.77 -10.95 -21.63
C ALA A 249 -1.85 -11.43 -20.16
N MET A 250 -1.47 -10.60 -19.19
CA MET A 250 -1.62 -10.90 -17.76
C MET A 250 -3.11 -11.00 -17.40
N PHE A 251 -3.91 -10.04 -17.84
CA PHE A 251 -5.35 -10.02 -17.58
C PHE A 251 -6.04 -11.27 -18.14
N ASP A 252 -5.72 -11.66 -19.39
CA ASP A 252 -6.30 -12.85 -20.03
C ASP A 252 -5.92 -14.16 -19.30
N GLN A 253 -4.72 -14.22 -18.74
CA GLN A 253 -4.31 -15.37 -17.91
C GLN A 253 -5.10 -15.42 -16.60
N ILE A 254 -5.23 -14.27 -15.92
CA ILE A 254 -5.99 -14.16 -14.66
C ILE A 254 -7.46 -14.50 -14.91
N ALA A 255 -8.08 -13.96 -15.96
CA ALA A 255 -9.50 -14.15 -16.28
C ALA A 255 -9.90 -15.62 -16.56
N LYS A 256 -8.94 -16.48 -16.92
CA LYS A 256 -9.17 -17.93 -17.09
C LYS A 256 -9.34 -18.69 -15.78
N SER A 257 -8.84 -18.13 -14.66
CA SER A 257 -8.89 -18.79 -13.37
C SER A 257 -10.26 -18.65 -12.71
N GLN A 258 -10.70 -19.71 -12.02
CA GLN A 258 -11.92 -19.70 -11.20
C GLN A 258 -11.64 -19.29 -9.74
N ALA A 259 -10.41 -18.90 -9.41
CA ALA A 259 -10.09 -18.38 -8.08
C ALA A 259 -10.88 -17.09 -7.80
N PRO A 260 -11.41 -16.88 -6.57
CA PRO A 260 -12.23 -15.71 -6.27
C PRO A 260 -11.55 -14.37 -6.58
N ALA A 261 -10.25 -14.22 -6.26
CA ALA A 261 -9.47 -13.03 -6.58
C ALA A 261 -9.37 -12.79 -8.10
N ALA A 262 -9.14 -13.85 -8.88
CA ALA A 262 -9.10 -13.77 -10.34
C ALA A 262 -10.43 -13.33 -10.94
N GLN A 263 -11.54 -13.89 -10.44
CA GLN A 263 -12.89 -13.52 -10.89
C GLN A 263 -13.25 -12.07 -10.54
N TYR A 264 -12.80 -11.59 -9.37
CA TYR A 264 -12.94 -10.19 -8.99
C TYR A 264 -12.19 -9.27 -9.97
N ILE A 265 -10.93 -9.55 -10.26
CA ILE A 265 -10.12 -8.77 -11.22
C ILE A 265 -10.74 -8.80 -12.61
N ALA A 266 -11.12 -9.99 -13.11
CA ALA A 266 -11.71 -10.14 -14.43
C ALA A 266 -13.00 -9.33 -14.61
N ARG A 267 -13.76 -9.16 -13.53
CA ARG A 267 -15.04 -8.45 -13.55
C ARG A 267 -14.91 -6.94 -13.39
N TYR A 268 -13.95 -6.47 -12.60
CA TYR A 268 -13.93 -5.08 -12.15
C TYR A 268 -12.67 -4.30 -12.55
N SER A 269 -11.60 -4.96 -13.00
CA SER A 269 -10.40 -4.27 -13.46
C SER A 269 -10.35 -4.16 -14.98
N THR A 270 -9.61 -3.18 -15.48
CA THR A 270 -9.43 -2.94 -16.93
C THR A 270 -7.94 -2.94 -17.25
N PRO A 271 -7.46 -3.81 -18.16
CA PRO A 271 -6.05 -3.83 -18.55
C PRO A 271 -5.61 -2.53 -19.21
N ALA A 272 -4.31 -2.23 -19.13
CA ALA A 272 -3.61 -1.14 -19.81
C ALA A 272 -4.11 0.30 -19.50
N ARG A 273 -4.94 0.50 -18.47
CA ARG A 273 -5.43 1.83 -18.09
C ARG A 273 -4.72 2.47 -16.91
N SER A 274 -4.06 1.67 -16.07
CA SER A 274 -3.33 2.15 -14.90
C SER A 274 -2.01 1.41 -14.76
N TYR A 275 -1.07 2.05 -14.12
CA TYR A 275 0.13 1.39 -13.63
C TYR A 275 -0.23 0.49 -12.44
N LEU A 276 0.62 -0.48 -12.15
CA LEU A 276 0.49 -1.35 -10.99
C LEU A 276 1.28 -0.72 -9.81
N TRP A 277 0.74 0.39 -9.30
CA TRP A 277 1.37 1.22 -8.26
C TRP A 277 1.63 0.42 -6.98
N ASP A 278 0.56 0.06 -6.32
CA ASP A 278 0.56 -0.54 -5.00
C ASP A 278 0.82 -2.04 -5.06
N GLU A 279 0.42 -2.70 -6.16
CA GLU A 279 0.72 -4.12 -6.38
C GLU A 279 2.22 -4.36 -6.43
N LEU A 280 2.99 -3.43 -7.01
CA LEU A 280 4.44 -3.52 -7.02
C LEU A 280 5.00 -3.36 -5.61
N ALA A 281 4.51 -2.38 -4.82
CA ALA A 281 4.93 -2.19 -3.44
C ALA A 281 4.67 -3.43 -2.59
N ALA A 282 3.47 -4.01 -2.70
CA ALA A 282 3.09 -5.23 -2.01
C ALA A 282 3.94 -6.43 -2.45
N ALA A 283 4.15 -6.62 -3.75
CA ALA A 283 4.95 -7.71 -4.30
C ALA A 283 6.43 -7.59 -3.94
N ALA A 284 7.00 -6.39 -4.00
CA ALA A 284 8.39 -6.12 -3.62
C ALA A 284 8.64 -6.36 -2.12
N TRP A 285 7.65 -6.08 -1.26
CA TRP A 285 7.74 -6.49 0.15
C TRP A 285 7.73 -8.01 0.32
N LEU A 286 6.98 -8.75 -0.49
CA LEU A 286 6.96 -10.21 -0.46
C LEU A 286 8.28 -10.79 -1.00
N ASP A 287 8.76 -10.30 -2.13
CA ASP A 287 10.02 -10.70 -2.78
C ASP A 287 10.86 -9.48 -3.17
N PRO A 288 11.78 -9.01 -2.30
CA PRO A 288 12.63 -7.86 -2.60
C PRO A 288 13.52 -8.02 -3.85
N SER A 289 13.75 -9.25 -4.31
CA SER A 289 14.54 -9.50 -5.52
C SER A 289 13.83 -9.15 -6.83
N LEU A 290 12.57 -8.65 -6.75
CA LEU A 290 11.88 -8.02 -7.88
C LEU A 290 12.51 -6.66 -8.22
N ILE A 291 13.11 -5.99 -7.24
CA ILE A 291 13.70 -4.66 -7.41
C ILE A 291 15.13 -4.80 -7.89
N THR A 292 15.41 -4.22 -9.06
CA THR A 292 16.71 -4.27 -9.73
C THR A 292 17.50 -2.96 -9.62
N GLY A 293 16.84 -1.89 -9.14
CA GLY A 293 17.47 -0.60 -8.89
C GLY A 293 16.88 0.09 -7.67
N GLU A 294 17.76 0.61 -6.79
CA GLU A 294 17.40 1.33 -5.58
C GLU A 294 18.27 2.56 -5.40
N LYS A 295 17.71 3.61 -4.78
CA LYS A 295 18.44 4.75 -4.27
C LYS A 295 18.22 4.89 -2.77
N LEU A 296 19.30 5.14 -2.02
CA LEU A 296 19.23 5.56 -0.64
C LEU A 296 19.11 7.07 -0.59
N VAL A 297 18.01 7.57 -0.08
CA VAL A 297 17.72 9.01 0.02
C VAL A 297 17.17 9.35 1.39
N TYR A 298 17.43 10.58 1.83
CA TYR A 298 16.66 11.19 2.92
C TYR A 298 15.47 11.88 2.28
N MET A 299 14.26 11.62 2.78
CA MET A 299 13.02 12.09 2.17
C MET A 299 12.19 12.91 3.15
N ASP A 300 11.54 13.93 2.64
CA ASP A 300 10.58 14.77 3.36
C ASP A 300 9.63 15.46 2.37
N MET A 301 8.69 16.24 2.88
CA MET A 301 7.72 16.98 2.09
C MET A 301 8.00 18.47 2.09
N ASN A 302 7.73 19.12 0.96
CA ASN A 302 7.68 20.58 0.91
C ASN A 302 6.37 21.07 1.53
N LEU A 303 6.45 21.70 2.70
CA LEU A 303 5.31 22.29 3.41
C LEU A 303 5.17 23.80 3.19
N ASP A 304 6.05 24.42 2.41
CA ASP A 304 5.90 25.82 2.01
C ASP A 304 4.66 25.97 1.12
N ARG A 305 3.76 26.87 1.49
CA ARG A 305 2.46 27.03 0.84
C ARG A 305 2.50 27.73 -0.53
N GLY A 306 3.64 27.64 -1.21
CA GLY A 306 3.87 28.10 -2.58
C GLY A 306 3.51 27.05 -3.64
N ALA A 307 4.07 27.24 -4.82
CA ALA A 307 3.81 26.36 -5.99
C ALA A 307 4.24 24.89 -5.76
N GLY A 308 5.26 24.66 -4.95
CA GLY A 308 5.78 23.33 -4.64
C GLY A 308 5.17 22.66 -3.38
N TYR A 309 4.08 23.17 -2.83
CA TYR A 309 3.46 22.58 -1.65
C TYR A 309 2.98 21.15 -1.92
N GLY A 310 3.50 20.22 -1.12
CA GLY A 310 3.25 18.80 -1.28
C GLY A 310 4.18 18.10 -2.28
N ASP A 311 5.23 18.78 -2.78
CA ASP A 311 6.26 18.13 -3.58
C ASP A 311 7.22 17.31 -2.70
N THR A 312 7.67 16.17 -3.20
CA THR A 312 8.66 15.31 -2.55
C THR A 312 10.04 15.97 -2.55
N LEU A 313 10.65 16.08 -1.38
CA LEU A 313 12.02 16.55 -1.19
C LEU A 313 12.94 15.35 -0.90
N THR A 314 14.11 15.32 -1.54
CA THR A 314 15.08 14.26 -1.32
C THR A 314 16.51 14.81 -1.26
N TRP A 315 17.35 14.20 -0.40
CA TRP A 315 18.75 14.55 -0.23
C TRP A 315 19.62 13.29 -0.19
N SER A 316 20.88 13.44 -0.56
CA SER A 316 21.92 12.45 -0.28
C SER A 316 22.42 12.58 1.16
N GLU A 317 23.20 11.61 1.62
CA GLU A 317 23.88 11.68 2.94
C GLU A 317 24.67 12.98 3.14
N SER A 318 25.36 13.44 2.09
CA SER A 318 26.23 14.63 2.15
C SER A 318 25.47 15.96 2.15
N THR A 319 24.19 15.95 1.77
CA THR A 319 23.38 17.17 1.60
C THR A 319 22.13 17.19 2.47
N LYS A 320 21.90 16.14 3.27
CA LYS A 320 20.72 16.05 4.13
C LYS A 320 20.66 17.19 5.13
N PRO A 321 19.45 17.69 5.46
CA PRO A 321 19.30 18.70 6.50
C PRO A 321 19.70 18.16 7.86
N ALA A 322 20.11 19.04 8.77
CA ALA A 322 20.45 18.66 10.15
C ALA A 322 19.26 18.14 10.96
N LEU A 323 18.02 18.40 10.50
CA LEU A 323 16.80 17.93 11.11
C LEU A 323 16.43 16.53 10.61
N ALA A 324 15.88 15.75 11.48
CA ALA A 324 15.53 14.33 11.53
C ALA A 324 14.89 13.65 10.29
N ALA A 325 15.30 13.96 9.06
CA ALA A 325 14.92 13.16 7.92
C ALA A 325 15.50 11.73 8.06
N GLN A 326 14.69 10.72 7.77
CA GLN A 326 15.08 9.31 7.84
C GLN A 326 15.61 8.82 6.50
N LEU A 327 16.46 7.79 6.54
CA LEU A 327 16.95 7.11 5.35
C LEU A 327 15.81 6.24 4.76
N VAL A 328 15.52 6.43 3.49
CA VAL A 328 14.51 5.72 2.73
C VAL A 328 15.16 4.90 1.62
N HIS A 329 14.81 3.64 1.53
CA HIS A 329 15.12 2.74 0.42
C HIS A 329 14.14 3.02 -0.72
N ALA A 330 14.48 3.91 -1.63
CA ALA A 330 13.64 4.30 -2.75
C ALA A 330 13.85 3.35 -3.94
N GLN A 331 12.84 2.57 -4.25
CA GLN A 331 12.86 1.62 -5.36
C GLN A 331 12.74 2.38 -6.69
N MET A 332 13.64 2.08 -7.64
CA MET A 332 13.80 2.84 -8.88
C MET A 332 13.69 1.99 -10.14
N ASP A 333 13.87 0.67 -10.03
CA ASP A 333 13.78 -0.25 -11.16
C ASP A 333 13.28 -1.63 -10.74
N VAL A 334 12.70 -2.39 -11.69
CA VAL A 334 12.00 -3.65 -11.43
C VAL A 334 12.23 -4.67 -12.55
N ASP A 335 12.36 -5.95 -12.17
CA ASP A 335 12.27 -7.08 -13.11
C ASP A 335 10.80 -7.33 -13.48
N MET A 336 10.33 -6.67 -14.53
CA MET A 336 8.93 -6.75 -14.99
C MET A 336 8.46 -8.17 -15.34
N PRO A 337 9.23 -9.01 -16.05
CA PRO A 337 8.86 -10.40 -16.28
C PRO A 337 8.64 -11.19 -14.99
N LYS A 338 9.52 -11.04 -14.02
CA LYS A 338 9.42 -11.72 -12.71
C LYS A 338 8.25 -11.21 -11.90
N PHE A 339 8.05 -9.88 -11.85
CA PHE A 339 6.90 -9.27 -11.18
C PHE A 339 5.58 -9.73 -11.80
N GLY A 340 5.44 -9.67 -13.13
CA GLY A 340 4.23 -10.10 -13.83
C GLY A 340 3.89 -11.57 -13.59
N ALA A 341 4.91 -12.45 -13.62
CA ALA A 341 4.73 -13.88 -13.33
C ALA A 341 4.27 -14.10 -11.87
N MET A 342 4.84 -13.38 -10.90
CA MET A 342 4.44 -13.44 -9.50
C MET A 342 3.01 -12.94 -9.30
N PHE A 343 2.67 -11.80 -9.89
CA PHE A 343 1.34 -11.21 -9.80
C PHE A 343 0.26 -12.17 -10.33
N VAL A 344 0.43 -12.68 -11.56
CA VAL A 344 -0.50 -13.67 -12.14
C VAL A 344 -0.64 -14.89 -11.25
N ARG A 345 0.46 -15.44 -10.75
CA ARG A 345 0.44 -16.61 -9.86
C ARG A 345 -0.36 -16.35 -8.58
N LEU A 346 -0.17 -15.19 -7.93
CA LEU A 346 -0.90 -14.84 -6.72
C LEU A 346 -2.39 -14.65 -7.01
N MET A 347 -2.74 -13.92 -8.07
CA MET A 347 -4.14 -13.68 -8.42
C MET A 347 -4.89 -14.94 -8.83
N THR A 348 -4.21 -15.96 -9.32
CA THR A 348 -4.80 -17.24 -9.73
C THR A 348 -4.69 -18.33 -8.67
N ALA A 349 -4.10 -18.06 -7.51
CA ALA A 349 -4.04 -18.98 -6.37
C ALA A 349 -5.44 -19.29 -5.84
N ARG A 350 -5.67 -20.57 -5.43
CA ARG A 350 -6.96 -21.06 -4.87
C ARG A 350 -6.95 -21.01 -3.35
#